data_65a7d0e1ff1464ff71646ce9c2a8de43
#
_entry.id   65a7d0e1ff1464ff71646ce9c2a8de43
#
_cell.length_a   1.000
_cell.length_b   1.000
_cell.length_c   1.000
_cell.angle_alpha   90.00
_cell.angle_beta   90.00
_cell.angle_gamma   90.00
#
_symmetry.space_group_name_H-M   'P 1'
#
loop_
_entity.id
_entity.type
_entity.pdbx_description
1 polymer ?
#
loop_
_entity_poly.entity_id
_entity_poly.type
_entity_poly.pdbx_seq_one_letter_code
_entity_poly.pdbx_strand_id
1 'polypeptide(L)'
;MIETLISSKTRVKLLMKFFLNSSTTAYLRSLEEEFGESTNGIRLELNKFEKAGFIDSETQGNKKVFKANTRHPLFNDINRIIMKMVGLNHVVDYIVQRIGDLHKVYLVGKLANGQTTDIIDIVVVGENLNIPFLIEQIQKAEKKIDKKIRYVYYTVTEFDLAKIKEPGQHPLLLWSKEK
;
A
#
# COMPACT_ATOMS: atom_id res chain seq x y z
N MET A 1 -16.50 6.57 -0.12
CA MET A 1 -17.20 5.57 -1.00
C MET A 1 -17.23 4.16 -0.39
N ILE A 2 -16.11 3.56 0.03
CA ILE A 2 -16.14 2.21 0.65
C ILE A 2 -16.80 2.23 2.03
N GLU A 3 -16.72 3.33 2.76
CA GLU A 3 -17.39 3.53 4.06
C GLU A 3 -18.91 3.45 3.97
N THR A 4 -19.47 3.66 2.79
CA THR A 4 -20.91 3.42 2.54
C THR A 4 -21.25 1.92 2.50
N LEU A 5 -20.29 1.09 2.08
CA LEU A 5 -20.44 -0.37 2.02
C LEU A 5 -19.99 -1.05 3.32
N ILE A 6 -19.00 -0.47 3.99
CA ILE A 6 -18.40 -1.01 5.21
C ILE A 6 -18.51 0.02 6.31
N SER A 7 -19.49 -0.14 7.20
CA SER A 7 -19.79 0.80 8.27
C SER A 7 -18.72 0.89 9.37
N SER A 8 -17.87 -0.12 9.53
CA SER A 8 -16.83 -0.15 10.56
C SER A 8 -15.55 0.51 10.03
N LYS A 9 -15.19 1.68 10.57
CA LYS A 9 -13.93 2.37 10.27
C LYS A 9 -12.72 1.50 10.59
N THR A 10 -12.72 0.79 11.71
CA THR A 10 -11.67 -0.16 12.11
C THR A 10 -11.47 -1.23 11.05
N ARG A 11 -12.56 -1.78 10.49
CA ARG A 11 -12.49 -2.79 9.44
C ARG A 11 -11.85 -2.25 8.18
N VAL A 12 -12.21 -1.04 7.75
CA VAL A 12 -11.59 -0.38 6.58
C VAL A 12 -10.09 -0.20 6.79
N LYS A 13 -9.66 0.27 7.98
CA LYS A 13 -8.24 0.42 8.31
C LYS A 13 -7.50 -0.92 8.30
N LEU A 14 -8.10 -1.99 8.83
CA LEU A 14 -7.51 -3.33 8.79
C LEU A 14 -7.41 -3.88 7.37
N LEU A 15 -8.43 -3.65 6.52
CA LEU A 15 -8.37 -4.01 5.10
C LEU A 15 -7.22 -3.28 4.40
N MET A 16 -7.06 -1.99 4.62
CA MET A 16 -5.92 -1.25 4.08
C MET A 16 -4.60 -1.81 4.60
N LYS A 17 -4.48 -2.04 5.91
CA LYS A 17 -3.25 -2.52 6.55
C LYS A 17 -2.75 -3.83 5.95
N PHE A 18 -3.63 -4.80 5.78
CA PHE A 18 -3.24 -6.16 5.39
C PHE A 18 -3.41 -6.45 3.89
N PHE A 19 -4.33 -5.78 3.21
CA PHE A 19 -4.64 -6.12 1.82
C PHE A 19 -4.07 -5.14 0.79
N LEU A 20 -3.63 -3.95 1.17
CA LEU A 20 -2.90 -3.09 0.24
C LEU A 20 -1.51 -3.66 -0.04
N ASN A 21 -0.79 -4.02 1.01
CA ASN A 21 0.54 -4.60 0.91
C ASN A 21 0.63 -5.84 1.84
N SER A 22 0.62 -7.02 1.24
CA SER A 22 0.65 -8.29 1.97
C SER A 22 1.93 -8.56 2.75
N SER A 23 2.98 -7.78 2.52
CA SER A 23 4.23 -7.86 3.28
C SER A 23 4.14 -7.20 4.66
N THR A 24 3.06 -6.43 4.91
CA THR A 24 2.88 -5.77 6.21
C THR A 24 2.45 -6.78 7.28
N THR A 25 2.99 -6.59 8.46
CA THR A 25 2.59 -7.32 9.68
C THR A 25 2.22 -6.33 10.76
N ALA A 26 1.42 -6.75 11.71
CA ALA A 26 1.07 -5.93 12.86
C ALA A 26 0.72 -6.78 14.08
N TYR A 27 0.90 -6.22 15.26
CA TYR A 27 0.36 -6.76 16.50
C TYR A 27 -0.66 -5.79 17.12
N LEU A 28 -1.53 -6.28 17.98
CA LEU A 28 -2.70 -5.52 18.46
C LEU A 28 -2.34 -4.13 18.99
N ARG A 29 -1.27 -4.02 19.79
CA ARG A 29 -0.87 -2.75 20.39
C ARG A 29 -0.36 -1.74 19.35
N SER A 30 0.38 -2.20 18.32
CA SER A 30 0.81 -1.30 17.26
C SER A 30 -0.34 -0.76 16.43
N LEU A 31 -1.39 -1.57 16.25
CA LEU A 31 -2.62 -1.12 15.56
C LEU A 31 -3.42 -0.11 16.40
N GLU A 32 -3.40 -0.25 17.72
CA GLU A 32 -4.01 0.74 18.63
C GLU A 32 -3.36 2.11 18.47
N GLU A 33 -2.03 2.15 18.53
CA GLU A 33 -1.24 3.37 18.34
C GLU A 33 -1.45 3.97 16.93
N GLU A 34 -1.45 3.12 15.90
CA GLU A 34 -1.60 3.54 14.51
C GLU A 34 -3.01 4.05 14.19
N PHE A 35 -4.05 3.40 14.70
CA PHE A 35 -5.44 3.69 14.36
C PHE A 35 -6.07 4.75 15.27
N GLY A 36 -5.50 4.96 16.45
CA GLY A 36 -6.11 5.82 17.48
C GLY A 36 -7.47 5.30 17.97
N GLU A 37 -7.64 3.97 18.01
CA GLU A 37 -8.90 3.31 18.37
C GLU A 37 -8.69 2.37 19.57
N SER A 38 -9.80 1.98 20.22
CA SER A 38 -9.72 1.11 21.39
C SER A 38 -9.19 -0.29 21.02
N THR A 39 -8.29 -0.81 21.84
CA THR A 39 -7.75 -2.17 21.73
C THR A 39 -8.84 -3.23 21.58
N ASN A 40 -9.96 -3.06 22.30
CA ASN A 40 -11.07 -4.02 22.27
C ASN A 40 -11.78 -4.02 20.90
N GLY A 41 -12.04 -2.84 20.31
CA GLY A 41 -12.65 -2.72 18.99
C GLY A 41 -11.78 -3.36 17.91
N ILE A 42 -10.46 -3.09 17.93
CA ILE A 42 -9.50 -3.68 16.99
C ILE A 42 -9.44 -5.20 17.18
N ARG A 43 -9.38 -5.70 18.42
CA ARG A 43 -9.35 -7.14 18.73
C ARG A 43 -10.58 -7.87 18.20
N LEU A 44 -11.76 -7.30 18.34
CA LEU A 44 -13.00 -7.91 17.84
C LEU A 44 -12.97 -8.05 16.30
N GLU A 45 -12.51 -7.04 15.59
CA GLU A 45 -12.42 -7.11 14.12
C GLU A 45 -11.29 -8.04 13.67
N LEU A 46 -10.12 -8.06 14.33
CA LEU A 46 -9.05 -9.03 14.05
C LEU A 46 -9.53 -10.46 14.23
N ASN A 47 -10.26 -10.77 15.30
CA ASN A 47 -10.82 -12.10 15.54
C ASN A 47 -11.81 -12.52 14.44
N LYS A 48 -12.62 -11.57 13.93
CA LYS A 48 -13.52 -11.83 12.79
C LYS A 48 -12.73 -12.13 11.52
N PHE A 49 -11.67 -11.37 11.24
CA PHE A 49 -10.82 -11.58 10.05
C PHE A 49 -10.09 -12.92 10.12
N GLU A 50 -9.55 -13.25 11.29
CA GLU A 50 -8.86 -14.53 11.52
C GLU A 50 -9.83 -15.71 11.37
N LYS A 51 -11.02 -15.63 12.00
CA LYS A 51 -12.06 -16.66 11.88
C LYS A 51 -12.55 -16.85 10.45
N ALA A 52 -12.61 -15.78 9.67
CA ALA A 52 -12.97 -15.83 8.25
C ALA A 52 -11.80 -16.27 7.35
N GLY A 53 -10.59 -16.47 7.89
CA GLY A 53 -9.41 -16.88 7.13
C GLY A 53 -8.77 -15.76 6.31
N PHE A 54 -9.15 -14.51 6.49
CA PHE A 54 -8.59 -13.36 5.77
C PHE A 54 -7.17 -13.00 6.23
N ILE A 55 -6.87 -13.24 7.50
CA ILE A 55 -5.56 -13.03 8.10
C ILE A 55 -5.14 -14.30 8.84
N ASP A 56 -3.84 -14.55 8.82
CA ASP A 56 -3.17 -15.53 9.67
C ASP A 56 -2.53 -14.84 10.86
N SER A 57 -2.29 -15.57 11.92
CA SER A 57 -1.52 -15.09 13.06
C SER A 57 -0.48 -16.10 13.50
N GLU A 58 0.63 -15.59 14.01
CA GLU A 58 1.70 -16.38 14.62
C GLU A 58 2.16 -15.76 15.94
N THR A 59 2.59 -16.58 16.87
CA THR A 59 3.12 -16.09 18.14
C THR A 59 4.63 -15.89 18.01
N GLN A 60 5.07 -14.64 18.24
CA GLN A 60 6.49 -14.29 18.29
C GLN A 60 6.83 -13.79 19.70
N GLY A 61 7.48 -14.63 20.49
CA GLY A 61 7.68 -14.39 21.91
C GLY A 61 6.34 -14.33 22.65
N ASN A 62 6.06 -13.20 23.30
CA ASN A 62 4.80 -12.95 24.02
C ASN A 62 3.76 -12.14 23.19
N LYS A 63 4.00 -11.94 21.90
CA LYS A 63 3.13 -11.14 21.02
C LYS A 63 2.53 -12.01 19.93
N LYS A 64 1.24 -11.78 19.65
CA LYS A 64 0.54 -12.33 18.50
C LYS A 64 0.68 -11.36 17.34
N VAL A 65 1.32 -11.79 16.25
CA VAL A 65 1.57 -11.03 15.04
C VAL A 65 0.58 -11.48 13.97
N PHE A 66 -0.08 -10.54 13.33
CA PHE A 66 -1.06 -10.77 12.27
C PHE A 66 -0.48 -10.40 10.90
N LYS A 67 -0.87 -11.14 9.87
CA LYS A 67 -0.53 -10.89 8.45
C LYS A 67 -1.67 -11.32 7.54
N ALA A 68 -1.70 -10.78 6.32
CA ALA A 68 -2.67 -11.22 5.32
C ALA A 68 -2.50 -12.69 4.95
N ASN A 69 -3.59 -13.42 4.83
CA ASN A 69 -3.60 -14.75 4.21
C ASN A 69 -3.70 -14.59 2.68
N THR A 70 -2.56 -14.58 2.01
CA THR A 70 -2.49 -14.42 0.54
C THR A 70 -3.07 -15.62 -0.23
N ARG A 71 -3.29 -16.76 0.45
CA ARG A 71 -3.91 -17.97 -0.14
C ARG A 71 -5.43 -17.95 -0.06
N HIS A 72 -6.00 -16.97 0.64
CA HIS A 72 -7.46 -16.84 0.70
C HIS A 72 -8.03 -16.55 -0.70
N PRO A 73 -9.11 -17.27 -1.14
CA PRO A 73 -9.64 -17.12 -2.51
C PRO A 73 -9.98 -15.67 -2.90
N LEU A 74 -10.44 -14.86 -1.95
CA LEU A 74 -10.81 -13.46 -2.19
C LEU A 74 -9.65 -12.47 -2.01
N PHE A 75 -8.43 -12.93 -1.70
CA PHE A 75 -7.31 -12.02 -1.42
C PHE A 75 -7.06 -11.05 -2.57
N ASN A 76 -6.94 -11.56 -3.79
CA ASN A 76 -6.64 -10.73 -4.96
C ASN A 76 -7.77 -9.74 -5.30
N ASP A 77 -9.02 -10.12 -5.06
CA ASP A 77 -10.16 -9.24 -5.33
C ASP A 77 -10.22 -8.11 -4.31
N ILE A 78 -10.02 -8.42 -3.04
CA ILE A 78 -9.94 -7.41 -1.97
C ILE A 78 -8.76 -6.47 -2.22
N ASN A 79 -7.57 -7.00 -2.54
CA ASN A 79 -6.40 -6.19 -2.88
C ASN A 79 -6.72 -5.21 -4.02
N ARG A 80 -7.31 -5.70 -5.14
CA ARG A 80 -7.72 -4.86 -6.27
C ARG A 80 -8.70 -3.77 -5.87
N ILE A 81 -9.67 -4.07 -5.01
CA ILE A 81 -10.63 -3.09 -4.49
C ILE A 81 -9.89 -2.01 -3.69
N ILE A 82 -8.99 -2.40 -2.79
CA ILE A 82 -8.20 -1.48 -1.98
C ILE A 82 -7.30 -0.61 -2.85
N MET A 83 -6.59 -1.19 -3.83
CA MET A 83 -5.77 -0.45 -4.81
C MET A 83 -6.58 0.62 -5.57
N LYS A 84 -7.79 0.26 -6.02
CA LYS A 84 -8.71 1.21 -6.67
C LYS A 84 -9.19 2.29 -5.71
N MET A 85 -9.53 1.93 -4.49
CA MET A 85 -10.00 2.87 -3.47
C MET A 85 -8.98 3.96 -3.14
N VAL A 86 -7.71 3.60 -3.03
CA VAL A 86 -6.62 4.56 -2.77
C VAL A 86 -6.13 5.29 -4.02
N GLY A 87 -6.62 4.91 -5.21
CA GLY A 87 -6.31 5.56 -6.48
C GLY A 87 -5.01 5.08 -7.15
N LEU A 88 -4.35 4.05 -6.63
CA LEU A 88 -3.04 3.59 -7.14
C LEU A 88 -3.09 3.07 -8.58
N ASN A 89 -4.21 2.47 -9.01
CA ASN A 89 -4.37 2.06 -10.40
C ASN A 89 -4.23 3.25 -11.36
N HIS A 90 -4.87 4.39 -11.03
CA HIS A 90 -4.74 5.60 -11.83
C HIS A 90 -3.31 6.14 -11.83
N VAL A 91 -2.63 6.12 -10.67
CA VAL A 91 -1.22 6.56 -10.58
C VAL A 91 -0.35 5.74 -11.54
N VAL A 92 -0.47 4.42 -11.51
CA VAL A 92 0.28 3.52 -12.40
C VAL A 92 -0.08 3.78 -13.87
N ASP A 93 -1.37 3.83 -14.20
CA ASP A 93 -1.84 4.04 -15.58
C ASP A 93 -1.31 5.35 -16.19
N TYR A 94 -1.23 6.42 -15.39
CA TYR A 94 -0.69 7.71 -15.86
C TYR A 94 0.83 7.71 -15.99
N ILE A 95 1.54 7.07 -15.05
CA ILE A 95 3.01 7.09 -15.02
C ILE A 95 3.61 6.16 -16.09
N VAL A 96 3.03 4.97 -16.28
CA VAL A 96 3.59 3.95 -17.20
C VAL A 96 3.54 4.38 -18.67
N GLN A 97 2.65 5.31 -19.02
CA GLN A 97 2.50 5.74 -20.41
C GLN A 97 3.55 6.80 -20.81
N ARG A 98 4.48 6.44 -21.71
CA ARG A 98 5.34 7.38 -22.45
C ARG A 98 6.35 8.19 -21.62
N ILE A 99 6.76 7.75 -20.46
CA ILE A 99 7.75 8.50 -19.64
C ILE A 99 9.21 8.16 -19.99
N GLY A 100 9.47 7.32 -21.00
CA GLY A 100 10.79 6.84 -21.37
C GLY A 100 10.97 5.35 -21.06
N ASP A 101 12.21 4.93 -20.84
CA ASP A 101 12.51 3.53 -20.52
C ASP A 101 12.28 3.26 -19.01
N LEU A 102 11.00 3.13 -18.65
CA LEU A 102 10.57 2.81 -17.29
C LEU A 102 10.86 1.35 -16.99
N HIS A 103 11.46 1.08 -15.84
CA HIS A 103 11.77 -0.27 -15.35
C HIS A 103 10.89 -0.69 -14.19
N LYS A 104 10.74 0.14 -13.16
CA LYS A 104 9.93 -0.20 -11.97
C LYS A 104 9.27 1.03 -11.36
N VAL A 105 8.13 0.81 -10.72
CA VAL A 105 7.44 1.80 -9.88
C VAL A 105 7.13 1.17 -8.53
N TYR A 106 7.57 1.81 -7.46
CA TYR A 106 7.28 1.37 -6.08
C TYR A 106 6.41 2.40 -5.37
N LEU A 107 5.50 1.92 -4.56
CA LEU A 107 4.88 2.70 -3.49
C LEU A 107 5.76 2.57 -2.25
N VAL A 108 6.00 3.70 -1.58
CA VAL A 108 6.80 3.77 -0.35
C VAL A 108 6.06 4.54 0.74
N GLY A 109 6.67 4.68 1.91
CA GLY A 109 6.15 5.50 2.99
C GLY A 109 4.90 4.94 3.67
N LYS A 110 4.10 5.83 4.25
CA LYS A 110 2.95 5.49 5.09
C LYS A 110 1.91 4.63 4.37
N LEU A 111 1.58 4.98 3.12
CA LEU A 111 0.58 4.25 2.36
C LEU A 111 1.04 2.82 2.04
N ALA A 112 2.33 2.62 1.72
CA ALA A 112 2.90 1.28 1.49
C ALA A 112 2.80 0.38 2.74
N ASN A 113 2.74 0.97 3.92
CA ASN A 113 2.53 0.28 5.19
C ASN A 113 1.04 0.12 5.57
N GLY A 114 0.12 0.43 4.64
CA GLY A 114 -1.32 0.33 4.84
C GLY A 114 -1.93 1.42 5.73
N GLN A 115 -1.19 2.52 5.97
CA GLN A 115 -1.67 3.65 6.76
C GLN A 115 -2.44 4.64 5.90
N THR A 116 -3.54 5.17 6.40
CA THR A 116 -4.31 6.21 5.71
C THR A 116 -3.53 7.51 5.63
N THR A 117 -3.41 8.08 4.44
CA THR A 117 -2.71 9.34 4.17
C THR A 117 -3.25 10.00 2.91
N ASP A 118 -3.15 11.33 2.84
CA ASP A 118 -3.46 12.12 1.64
C ASP A 118 -2.26 12.29 0.71
N ILE A 119 -1.13 11.67 1.05
CA ILE A 119 0.10 11.70 0.28
C ILE A 119 0.43 10.30 -0.21
N ILE A 120 0.69 10.16 -1.51
CA ILE A 120 1.19 8.96 -2.14
C ILE A 120 2.67 9.17 -2.47
N ASP A 121 3.53 8.41 -1.82
CA ASP A 121 4.97 8.46 -2.04
C ASP A 121 5.37 7.36 -3.02
N ILE A 122 5.98 7.71 -4.15
CA ILE A 122 6.42 6.75 -5.17
C ILE A 122 7.89 6.89 -5.49
N VAL A 123 8.48 5.77 -5.85
CA VAL A 123 9.82 5.69 -6.42
C VAL A 123 9.71 5.17 -7.84
N VAL A 124 10.27 5.91 -8.78
CA VAL A 124 10.28 5.59 -10.21
C VAL A 124 11.71 5.20 -10.60
N VAL A 125 11.88 4.05 -11.23
CA VAL A 125 13.19 3.55 -11.66
C VAL A 125 13.19 3.38 -13.18
N GLY A 126 14.15 3.99 -13.85
CA GLY A 126 14.25 3.86 -15.33
C GLY A 126 15.36 4.69 -15.93
N GLU A 127 15.56 4.53 -17.23
CA GLU A 127 16.58 5.25 -17.99
C GLU A 127 15.93 6.29 -18.91
N ASN A 128 16.63 7.40 -19.14
CA ASN A 128 16.16 8.46 -20.04
C ASN A 128 14.69 8.87 -19.81
N LEU A 129 14.29 8.99 -18.56
CA LEU A 129 12.92 9.35 -18.19
C LEU A 129 12.59 10.79 -18.63
N ASN A 130 11.44 10.96 -19.27
CA ASN A 130 10.90 12.29 -19.60
C ASN A 130 10.27 12.91 -18.34
N ILE A 131 11.07 13.58 -17.53
CA ILE A 131 10.65 14.16 -16.25
C ILE A 131 9.54 15.24 -16.43
N PRO A 132 9.62 16.16 -17.42
CA PRO A 132 8.52 17.09 -17.68
C PRO A 132 7.19 16.38 -17.93
N PHE A 133 7.19 15.30 -18.70
CA PHE A 133 6.01 14.49 -18.95
C PHE A 133 5.52 13.77 -17.68
N LEU A 134 6.44 13.21 -16.87
CA LEU A 134 6.11 12.61 -15.58
C LEU A 134 5.38 13.60 -14.67
N ILE A 135 5.87 14.84 -14.56
CA ILE A 135 5.25 15.89 -13.76
C ILE A 135 3.83 16.16 -14.24
N GLU A 136 3.63 16.30 -15.55
CA GLU A 136 2.30 16.52 -16.14
C GLU A 136 1.33 15.37 -15.80
N GLN A 137 1.78 14.12 -15.92
CA GLN A 137 0.95 12.96 -15.61
C GLN A 137 0.62 12.87 -14.11
N ILE A 138 1.56 13.18 -13.23
CA ILE A 138 1.33 13.26 -11.78
C ILE A 138 0.26 14.29 -11.47
N GLN A 139 0.34 15.50 -12.04
CA GLN A 139 -0.67 16.54 -11.82
C GLN A 139 -2.07 16.12 -12.28
N LYS A 140 -2.16 15.37 -13.39
CA LYS A 140 -3.43 14.80 -13.87
C LYS A 140 -3.97 13.75 -12.91
N ALA A 141 -3.10 12.86 -12.41
CA ALA A 141 -3.47 11.84 -11.44
C ALA A 141 -3.94 12.47 -10.12
N GLU A 142 -3.21 13.45 -9.56
CA GLU A 142 -3.59 14.17 -8.35
C GLU A 142 -5.00 14.75 -8.41
N LYS A 143 -5.33 15.42 -9.53
CA LYS A 143 -6.68 15.99 -9.75
C LYS A 143 -7.79 14.94 -9.74
N LYS A 144 -7.49 13.72 -10.19
CA LYS A 144 -8.47 12.64 -10.28
C LYS A 144 -8.68 11.90 -8.96
N ILE A 145 -7.63 11.74 -8.17
CA ILE A 145 -7.67 10.95 -6.94
C ILE A 145 -7.83 11.80 -5.67
N ASP A 146 -7.77 13.14 -5.80
CA ASP A 146 -7.81 14.10 -4.69
C ASP A 146 -6.76 13.81 -3.60
N LYS A 147 -5.54 13.47 -4.05
CA LYS A 147 -4.38 13.20 -3.19
C LYS A 147 -3.14 13.82 -3.79
N LYS A 148 -2.15 14.12 -2.94
CA LYS A 148 -0.85 14.58 -3.37
C LYS A 148 0.07 13.39 -3.69
N ILE A 149 0.89 13.53 -4.75
CA ILE A 149 1.87 12.52 -5.14
C ILE A 149 3.25 13.15 -5.01
N ARG A 150 4.08 12.57 -4.13
CA ARG A 150 5.50 12.86 -4.06
C ARG A 150 6.26 11.75 -4.77
N TYR A 151 7.31 12.11 -5.49
CA TYR A 151 8.11 11.13 -6.21
C TYR A 151 9.61 11.39 -6.09
N VAL A 152 10.36 10.32 -6.15
CA VAL A 152 11.81 10.32 -6.38
C VAL A 152 12.06 9.40 -7.56
N TYR A 153 13.04 9.73 -8.40
CA TYR A 153 13.44 8.85 -9.50
C TYR A 153 14.91 8.47 -9.38
N TYR A 154 15.23 7.27 -9.87
CA TYR A 154 16.57 6.71 -9.95
C TYR A 154 16.80 6.12 -11.32
N THR A 155 18.05 6.18 -11.78
CA THR A 155 18.52 5.31 -12.87
C THR A 155 18.57 3.85 -12.39
N VAL A 156 18.61 2.90 -13.32
CA VAL A 156 18.71 1.47 -12.97
C VAL A 156 19.98 1.17 -12.20
N THR A 157 21.08 1.86 -12.55
CA THR A 157 22.38 1.69 -11.88
C THR A 157 22.46 2.30 -10.49
N GLU A 158 21.74 3.38 -10.24
CA GLU A 158 21.70 4.06 -8.94
C GLU A 158 20.71 3.43 -7.96
N PHE A 159 19.72 2.70 -8.50
CA PHE A 159 18.66 2.13 -7.71
C PHE A 159 19.16 0.96 -6.87
N ASP A 160 18.90 1.06 -5.57
CA ASP A 160 19.08 -0.02 -4.61
C ASP A 160 17.83 -0.10 -3.73
N LEU A 161 17.18 -1.26 -3.71
CA LEU A 161 16.00 -1.48 -2.89
C LEU A 161 16.25 -1.23 -1.39
N ALA A 162 17.48 -1.45 -0.93
CA ALA A 162 17.86 -1.18 0.45
C ALA A 162 17.79 0.32 0.80
N LYS A 163 18.02 1.20 -0.17
CA LYS A 163 17.97 2.67 0.02
C LYS A 163 16.56 3.20 0.25
N ILE A 164 15.55 2.49 -0.24
CA ILE A 164 14.13 2.89 -0.08
C ILE A 164 13.41 2.08 0.99
N LYS A 165 14.09 1.12 1.60
CA LYS A 165 13.56 0.28 2.67
C LYS A 165 14.05 0.77 4.02
N GLU A 166 13.30 1.69 4.64
CA GLU A 166 13.54 2.07 6.03
C GLU A 166 13.13 0.95 7.00
N PRO A 167 13.69 0.91 8.23
CA PRO A 167 13.27 -0.05 9.25
C PRO A 167 11.74 -0.01 9.46
N GLY A 168 11.08 -1.16 9.36
CA GLY A 168 9.62 -1.27 9.51
C GLY A 168 8.82 -0.79 8.31
N GLN A 169 9.45 -0.38 7.20
CA GLN A 169 8.78 -0.03 5.96
C GLN A 169 8.91 -1.17 4.93
N HIS A 170 7.83 -1.36 4.18
CA HIS A 170 7.72 -2.40 3.16
C HIS A 170 7.36 -1.76 1.80
N PRO A 171 8.36 -1.37 0.98
CA PRO A 171 8.08 -0.90 -0.37
C PRO A 171 7.21 -1.90 -1.15
N LEU A 172 6.15 -1.42 -1.77
CA LEU A 172 5.25 -2.23 -2.58
C LEU A 172 5.56 -2.00 -4.07
N LEU A 173 5.97 -3.03 -4.79
CA LEU A 173 6.13 -2.95 -6.24
C LEU A 173 4.74 -2.79 -6.88
N LEU A 174 4.51 -1.66 -7.53
CA LEU A 174 3.26 -1.37 -8.26
C LEU A 174 3.32 -1.83 -9.71
N TRP A 175 4.48 -1.69 -10.32
CA TRP A 175 4.68 -2.04 -11.72
C TRP A 175 6.15 -2.40 -12.00
N SER A 176 6.35 -3.35 -12.93
CA SER A 176 7.66 -3.74 -13.44
C SER A 176 7.56 -4.03 -14.93
N LYS A 177 8.60 -3.62 -15.70
CA LYS A 177 8.78 -3.97 -17.11
C LYS A 177 9.03 -5.48 -17.29
N GLU A 178 9.71 -6.07 -16.32
CA GLU A 178 9.92 -7.52 -16.24
C GLU A 178 8.68 -8.14 -15.58
N LYS A 179 8.06 -9.09 -16.26
CA LYS A 179 6.96 -9.90 -15.70
C LYS A 179 7.51 -11.06 -14.90
#